data_f341e172d78b3445816b0993fa4280db
#
_entry.id   f341e172d78b3445816b0993fa4280db
#
_cell.length_a   1.000
_cell.length_b   1.000
_cell.length_c   1.000
_cell.angle_alpha   90.00
_cell.angle_beta   90.00
_cell.angle_gamma   90.00
#
_symmetry.space_group_name_H-M   'P 1'
#
loop_
_entity.id
_entity.type
_entity.pdbx_description
1 polymer ?
#
loop_
_entity_poly.entity_id
_entity_poly.type
_entity_poly.pdbx_seq_one_letter_code
_entity_poly.pdbx_strand_id
1 'polypeptide(L)'
;MLNSPDPDLLHTFAEIVEHGSFTRAALRVHRTQSAVSMQIRRLEQQLGCRLFQRAGRRVALTAQGELFYDHARRILRAYRDALAVMNGRTLEGDITVGLPDDLAGMFLPRVLPRFSETYPWIRLSLVCEPSRRLIGQVADGVVDLGLVTEGEGATSGVVVRREPLAWASSARHEAHGRDPIPLAIFHTGDVFRRFAVEQLAALGRHARIAVTSPSFAGIAAAVEAGIAVAVVFQASVRPGWRILGTADGFPALPDLGIVMLRSDQPRQGVIDRLADCILESAAAAPEAAPATPPTAAPPGGAPGSRRRPASAARARSGDGRG
;
A
#
# COMPACT_ATOMS: atom_id res chain seq x y z
N MET A 1 30.59 -26.93 -9.97
CA MET A 1 30.21 -26.79 -8.54
C MET A 1 29.85 -25.35 -8.31
N LEU A 2 28.61 -25.05 -7.91
CA LEU A 2 28.21 -23.71 -7.50
C LEU A 2 28.99 -23.37 -6.21
N ASN A 3 29.92 -22.44 -6.33
CA ASN A 3 30.69 -21.94 -5.20
C ASN A 3 29.75 -21.02 -4.40
N SER A 4 29.04 -21.58 -3.43
CA SER A 4 28.05 -20.83 -2.63
C SER A 4 28.74 -19.73 -1.84
N PRO A 5 28.30 -18.49 -1.95
CA PRO A 5 28.86 -17.37 -1.18
C PRO A 5 28.68 -17.63 0.32
N ASP A 6 29.73 -17.36 1.09
CA ASP A 6 29.70 -17.38 2.55
C ASP A 6 28.74 -16.31 3.08
N PRO A 7 27.87 -16.62 4.08
CA PRO A 7 27.01 -15.61 4.70
C PRO A 7 27.73 -14.36 5.19
N ASP A 8 29.00 -14.45 5.62
CA ASP A 8 29.81 -13.30 6.02
C ASP A 8 30.05 -12.34 4.85
N LEU A 9 30.23 -12.85 3.62
CA LEU A 9 30.40 -12.02 2.43
C LEU A 9 29.10 -11.30 2.06
N LEU A 10 27.96 -12.00 2.21
CA LEU A 10 26.64 -11.42 1.97
C LEU A 10 26.34 -10.34 3.00
N HIS A 11 26.65 -10.56 4.26
CA HIS A 11 26.48 -9.58 5.34
C HIS A 11 27.33 -8.33 5.09
N THR A 12 28.61 -8.50 4.75
CA THR A 12 29.50 -7.38 4.44
C THR A 12 28.99 -6.57 3.23
N PHE A 13 28.46 -7.25 2.20
CA PHE A 13 27.87 -6.60 1.04
C PHE A 13 26.63 -5.77 1.43
N ALA A 14 25.73 -6.34 2.20
CA ALA A 14 24.51 -5.66 2.65
C ALA A 14 24.86 -4.40 3.49
N GLU A 15 25.78 -4.49 4.42
CA GLU A 15 26.22 -3.36 5.26
C GLU A 15 26.82 -2.21 4.42
N ILE A 16 27.54 -2.50 3.32
CA ILE A 16 28.05 -1.46 2.43
C ILE A 16 26.92 -0.75 1.70
N VAL A 17 25.89 -1.50 1.25
CA VAL A 17 24.74 -0.93 0.56
C VAL A 17 23.94 -0.03 1.50
N GLU A 18 23.62 -0.51 2.70
CA GLU A 18 22.82 0.21 3.69
C GLU A 18 23.47 1.51 4.16
N HIS A 19 24.80 1.49 4.32
CA HIS A 19 25.53 2.65 4.82
C HIS A 19 26.20 3.52 3.72
N GLY A 20 26.15 3.07 2.47
CA GLY A 20 26.74 3.79 1.33
C GLY A 20 28.25 3.99 1.41
N SER A 21 28.97 3.20 2.27
CA SER A 21 30.39 3.44 2.58
C SER A 21 31.09 2.18 3.05
N PHE A 22 32.20 1.82 2.38
CA PHE A 22 33.08 0.74 2.81
C PHE A 22 33.67 0.95 4.22
N THR A 23 33.98 2.19 4.56
CA THR A 23 34.54 2.52 5.90
C THR A 23 33.51 2.35 7.01
N ARG A 24 32.26 2.81 6.79
CA ARG A 24 31.18 2.63 7.77
C ARG A 24 30.81 1.16 7.92
N ALA A 25 30.70 0.42 6.82
CA ALA A 25 30.45 -1.01 6.86
C ALA A 25 31.55 -1.77 7.61
N ALA A 26 32.83 -1.40 7.43
CA ALA A 26 33.94 -2.01 8.14
C ALA A 26 33.82 -1.89 9.67
N LEU A 27 33.39 -0.73 10.15
CA LEU A 27 33.11 -0.53 11.58
C LEU A 27 31.97 -1.45 12.08
N ARG A 28 30.92 -1.62 11.28
CA ARG A 28 29.76 -2.44 11.63
C ARG A 28 30.09 -3.93 11.69
N VAL A 29 30.89 -4.41 10.72
CA VAL A 29 31.31 -5.81 10.67
C VAL A 29 32.58 -6.10 11.50
N HIS A 30 33.05 -5.14 12.29
CA HIS A 30 34.27 -5.24 13.13
C HIS A 30 35.50 -5.70 12.33
N ARG A 31 35.70 -5.14 11.15
CA ARG A 31 36.83 -5.44 10.26
C ARG A 31 37.51 -4.16 9.76
N THR A 32 38.68 -4.30 9.18
CA THR A 32 39.33 -3.17 8.49
C THR A 32 38.69 -2.91 7.13
N GLN A 33 38.77 -1.68 6.65
CA GLN A 33 38.24 -1.33 5.32
C GLN A 33 38.92 -2.14 4.21
N SER A 34 40.22 -2.48 4.34
CA SER A 34 40.94 -3.34 3.40
C SER A 34 40.39 -4.76 3.38
N ALA A 35 40.08 -5.33 4.55
CA ALA A 35 39.44 -6.64 4.67
C ALA A 35 38.06 -6.68 4.03
N VAL A 36 37.23 -5.66 4.28
CA VAL A 36 35.93 -5.50 3.63
C VAL A 36 36.03 -5.40 2.10
N SER A 37 37.01 -4.62 1.61
CA SER A 37 37.26 -4.54 0.17
C SER A 37 37.70 -5.88 -0.45
N MET A 38 38.48 -6.67 0.29
CA MET A 38 38.87 -8.02 -0.16
C MET A 38 37.66 -8.97 -0.18
N GLN A 39 36.82 -8.92 0.85
CA GLN A 39 35.59 -9.72 0.90
C GLN A 39 34.67 -9.44 -0.29
N ILE A 40 34.47 -8.18 -0.64
CA ILE A 40 33.65 -7.81 -1.81
C ILE A 40 34.27 -8.29 -3.11
N ARG A 41 35.58 -8.13 -3.30
CA ARG A 41 36.28 -8.68 -4.49
C ARG A 41 36.08 -10.19 -4.60
N ARG A 42 36.18 -10.92 -3.49
CA ARG A 42 35.95 -12.37 -3.44
C ARG A 42 34.52 -12.71 -3.84
N LEU A 43 33.53 -11.97 -3.32
CA LEU A 43 32.12 -12.14 -3.65
C LEU A 43 31.89 -11.90 -5.16
N GLU A 44 32.37 -10.78 -5.70
CA GLU A 44 32.27 -10.46 -7.13
C GLU A 44 32.91 -11.52 -8.01
N GLN A 45 34.07 -12.06 -7.61
CA GLN A 45 34.74 -13.17 -8.32
C GLN A 45 33.89 -14.45 -8.30
N GLN A 46 33.28 -14.78 -7.17
CA GLN A 46 32.39 -15.95 -7.06
C GLN A 46 31.14 -15.83 -7.93
N LEU A 47 30.60 -14.62 -8.04
CA LEU A 47 29.41 -14.32 -8.85
C LEU A 47 29.73 -14.05 -10.32
N GLY A 48 31.00 -13.84 -10.67
CA GLY A 48 31.43 -13.51 -12.04
C GLY A 48 30.98 -12.13 -12.53
N CYS A 49 30.53 -11.25 -11.64
CA CYS A 49 30.07 -9.90 -11.99
C CYS A 49 30.44 -8.86 -10.93
N ARG A 50 30.45 -7.59 -11.35
CA ARG A 50 30.63 -6.47 -10.42
C ARG A 50 29.32 -6.11 -9.78
N LEU A 51 29.35 -5.91 -8.45
CA LEU A 51 28.20 -5.48 -7.67
C LEU A 51 28.22 -3.97 -7.41
N PHE A 52 29.41 -3.38 -7.34
CA PHE A 52 29.58 -1.95 -7.13
C PHE A 52 30.23 -1.26 -8.31
N GLN A 53 29.82 -0.01 -8.53
CA GLN A 53 30.41 0.91 -9.50
C GLN A 53 30.82 2.21 -8.81
N ARG A 54 31.79 2.92 -9.40
CA ARG A 54 32.21 4.23 -8.91
C ARG A 54 31.28 5.30 -9.47
N ALA A 55 30.56 6.00 -8.62
CA ALA A 55 29.80 7.19 -8.95
C ALA A 55 30.45 8.41 -8.25
N GLY A 56 31.53 8.91 -8.81
CA GLY A 56 32.34 9.97 -8.20
C GLY A 56 32.93 9.54 -6.85
N ARG A 57 32.56 10.26 -5.77
CA ARG A 57 32.99 9.94 -4.38
C ARG A 57 32.05 8.97 -3.65
N ARG A 58 30.95 8.55 -4.27
CA ARG A 58 29.95 7.66 -3.65
C ARG A 58 30.07 6.25 -4.19
N VAL A 59 29.70 5.29 -3.36
CA VAL A 59 29.53 3.89 -3.72
C VAL A 59 28.12 3.74 -4.26
N ALA A 60 27.99 3.21 -5.49
CA ALA A 60 26.69 2.91 -6.09
C ALA A 60 26.67 1.44 -6.52
N LEU A 61 25.49 0.83 -6.53
CA LEU A 61 25.28 -0.50 -7.05
C LEU A 61 25.31 -0.50 -8.59
N THR A 62 25.70 -1.63 -9.17
CA THR A 62 25.39 -1.96 -10.57
C THR A 62 23.98 -2.55 -10.65
N ALA A 63 23.41 -2.71 -11.85
CA ALA A 63 22.12 -3.40 -12.02
C ALA A 63 22.14 -4.83 -11.43
N GLN A 64 23.26 -5.55 -11.60
CA GLN A 64 23.48 -6.85 -10.97
C GLN A 64 23.58 -6.74 -9.44
N GLY A 65 24.19 -5.66 -8.95
CA GLY A 65 24.29 -5.37 -7.52
C GLY A 65 22.93 -5.14 -6.88
N GLU A 66 22.04 -4.39 -7.53
CA GLU A 66 20.67 -4.16 -7.06
C GLU A 66 19.88 -5.47 -7.00
N LEU A 67 19.89 -6.23 -8.09
CA LEU A 67 19.23 -7.54 -8.13
C LEU A 67 19.78 -8.48 -7.06
N PHE A 68 21.10 -8.54 -6.90
CA PHE A 68 21.75 -9.42 -5.93
C PHE A 68 21.48 -8.98 -4.49
N TYR A 69 21.31 -7.69 -4.22
CA TYR A 69 21.03 -7.17 -2.88
C TYR A 69 19.71 -7.74 -2.30
N ASP A 70 18.67 -7.77 -3.11
CA ASP A 70 17.39 -8.35 -2.69
C ASP A 70 17.53 -9.84 -2.36
N HIS A 71 18.25 -10.58 -3.17
CA HIS A 71 18.51 -12.00 -2.92
C HIS A 71 19.40 -12.23 -1.69
N ALA A 72 20.46 -11.43 -1.52
CA ALA A 72 21.38 -11.51 -0.38
C ALA A 72 20.62 -11.27 0.95
N ARG A 73 19.73 -10.28 0.99
CA ARG A 73 18.87 -10.03 2.17
C ARG A 73 17.99 -11.23 2.52
N ARG A 74 17.39 -11.89 1.53
CA ARG A 74 16.55 -13.08 1.75
C ARG A 74 17.37 -14.24 2.31
N ILE A 75 18.56 -14.50 1.76
CA ILE A 75 19.46 -15.55 2.23
C ILE A 75 19.92 -15.29 3.67
N LEU A 76 20.38 -14.06 3.96
CA LEU A 76 20.81 -13.67 5.32
C LEU A 76 19.69 -13.80 6.34
N ARG A 77 18.45 -13.52 5.93
CA ARG A 77 17.28 -13.70 6.77
C ARG A 77 17.08 -15.17 7.09
N ALA A 78 16.97 -16.02 6.06
CA ALA A 78 16.77 -17.46 6.24
C ALA A 78 17.89 -18.09 7.11
N TYR A 79 19.13 -17.62 6.93
CA TYR A 79 20.26 -18.06 7.76
C TYR A 79 20.11 -17.65 9.23
N ARG A 80 19.73 -16.40 9.51
CA ARG A 80 19.48 -15.93 10.89
C ARG A 80 18.32 -16.67 11.54
N ASP A 81 17.27 -16.97 10.78
CA ASP A 81 16.10 -17.70 11.27
C ASP A 81 16.47 -19.14 11.63
N ALA A 82 17.28 -19.82 10.78
CA ALA A 82 17.80 -21.14 11.10
C ALA A 82 18.65 -21.14 12.38
N LEU A 83 19.53 -20.14 12.54
CA LEU A 83 20.34 -20.02 13.76
C LEU A 83 19.49 -19.72 15.01
N ALA A 84 18.43 -18.92 14.88
CA ALA A 84 17.53 -18.62 16.00
C ALA A 84 16.82 -19.91 16.47
N VAL A 85 16.32 -20.71 15.55
CA VAL A 85 15.71 -22.03 15.85
C VAL A 85 16.71 -22.96 16.52
N MET A 86 17.93 -23.07 15.99
CA MET A 86 18.97 -23.96 16.54
C MET A 86 19.46 -23.53 17.95
N ASN A 87 19.42 -22.23 18.25
CA ASN A 87 19.79 -21.68 19.54
C ASN A 87 18.64 -21.73 20.58
N GLY A 88 17.52 -22.37 20.26
CA GLY A 88 16.34 -22.43 21.12
C GLY A 88 15.68 -21.08 21.38
N ARG A 89 16.04 -20.04 20.61
CA ARG A 89 15.41 -18.72 20.65
C ARG A 89 14.22 -18.73 19.72
N THR A 90 13.11 -19.27 20.17
CA THR A 90 11.81 -18.92 19.58
C THR A 90 11.65 -17.41 19.72
N LEU A 91 11.49 -16.70 18.61
CA LEU A 91 11.13 -15.30 18.67
C LEU A 91 9.71 -15.24 19.22
N GLU A 92 9.63 -14.95 20.52
CA GLU A 92 8.36 -14.75 21.23
C GLU A 92 8.21 -13.29 21.58
N GLY A 93 6.98 -12.83 21.59
CA GLY A 93 6.69 -11.46 22.05
C GLY A 93 5.44 -10.88 21.42
N ASP A 94 5.15 -9.69 21.86
CA ASP A 94 4.04 -8.88 21.34
C ASP A 94 4.62 -7.77 20.47
N ILE A 95 4.04 -7.58 19.27
CA ILE A 95 4.31 -6.42 18.42
C ILE A 95 3.01 -5.67 18.20
N THR A 96 3.08 -4.36 18.36
CA THR A 96 1.98 -3.46 17.99
C THR A 96 2.27 -2.79 16.66
N VAL A 97 1.42 -3.05 15.68
CA VAL A 97 1.50 -2.48 14.33
C VAL A 97 0.39 -1.46 14.14
N GLY A 98 0.76 -0.25 13.78
CA GLY A 98 -0.18 0.83 13.49
C GLY A 98 -0.26 1.13 12.00
N LEU A 99 -1.48 1.26 11.47
CA LEU A 99 -1.67 1.69 10.09
C LEU A 99 -3.10 2.22 9.90
N PRO A 100 -3.30 3.20 8.99
CA PRO A 100 -4.64 3.62 8.61
C PRO A 100 -5.46 2.47 8.02
N ASP A 101 -6.77 2.55 8.14
CA ASP A 101 -7.72 1.52 7.75
C ASP A 101 -7.64 1.14 6.25
N ASP A 102 -7.39 2.12 5.39
CA ASP A 102 -7.17 1.91 3.95
C ASP A 102 -5.86 1.14 3.67
N LEU A 103 -4.78 1.46 4.38
CA LEU A 103 -3.51 0.72 4.27
C LEU A 103 -3.62 -0.68 4.88
N ALA A 104 -4.45 -0.86 5.92
CA ALA A 104 -4.71 -2.17 6.51
C ALA A 104 -5.25 -3.15 5.45
N GLY A 105 -6.25 -2.73 4.67
CA GLY A 105 -6.79 -3.53 3.58
C GLY A 105 -5.79 -3.85 2.47
N MET A 106 -4.82 -2.97 2.24
CA MET A 106 -3.80 -3.15 1.20
C MET A 106 -2.66 -4.10 1.60
N PHE A 107 -2.20 -4.02 2.85
CA PHE A 107 -0.97 -4.69 3.30
C PHE A 107 -1.23 -5.97 4.10
N LEU A 108 -2.16 -5.93 5.06
CA LEU A 108 -2.34 -7.03 6.01
C LEU A 108 -2.69 -8.38 5.37
N PRO A 109 -3.57 -8.46 4.35
CA PRO A 109 -3.89 -9.76 3.72
C PRO A 109 -2.68 -10.49 3.13
N ARG A 110 -1.64 -9.75 2.74
CA ARG A 110 -0.41 -10.32 2.16
C ARG A 110 0.67 -10.58 3.20
N VAL A 111 0.73 -9.75 4.23
CA VAL A 111 1.78 -9.80 5.27
C VAL A 111 1.45 -10.83 6.34
N LEU A 112 0.19 -10.84 6.84
CA LEU A 112 -0.20 -11.65 7.99
C LEU A 112 -0.04 -13.15 7.79
N PRO A 113 -0.51 -13.76 6.68
CA PRO A 113 -0.38 -15.21 6.50
C PRO A 113 1.07 -15.65 6.58
N ARG A 114 1.92 -15.01 5.80
CA ARG A 114 3.34 -15.33 5.73
C ARG A 114 4.08 -15.09 7.05
N PHE A 115 3.74 -13.99 7.74
CA PHE A 115 4.35 -13.67 9.02
C PHE A 115 3.95 -14.67 10.10
N SER A 116 2.66 -15.01 10.19
CA SER A 116 2.15 -15.95 11.20
C SER A 116 2.64 -17.40 10.99
N GLU A 117 2.82 -17.83 9.74
CA GLU A 117 3.42 -19.13 9.43
C GLU A 117 4.89 -19.20 9.85
N THR A 118 5.64 -18.11 9.64
CA THR A 118 7.07 -18.07 9.95
C THR A 118 7.33 -17.82 11.44
N TYR A 119 6.47 -17.06 12.11
CA TYR A 119 6.65 -16.63 13.52
C TYR A 119 5.38 -16.88 14.35
N PRO A 120 4.97 -18.15 14.55
CA PRO A 120 3.70 -18.50 15.20
C PRO A 120 3.61 -18.09 16.67
N TRP A 121 4.72 -17.80 17.32
CA TRP A 121 4.80 -17.41 18.73
C TRP A 121 4.81 -15.89 18.94
N ILE A 122 4.74 -15.11 17.86
CA ILE A 122 4.63 -13.66 17.94
C ILE A 122 3.15 -13.27 17.89
N ARG A 123 2.71 -12.54 18.92
CA ARG A 123 1.38 -11.96 18.94
C ARG A 123 1.39 -10.57 18.30
N LEU A 124 0.58 -10.38 17.27
CA LEU A 124 0.39 -9.09 16.62
C LEU A 124 -0.83 -8.38 17.21
N SER A 125 -0.63 -7.15 17.66
CA SER A 125 -1.69 -6.20 17.98
C SER A 125 -1.78 -5.18 16.87
N LEU A 126 -2.98 -5.02 16.27
CA LEU A 126 -3.20 -4.07 15.17
C LEU A 126 -3.92 -2.83 15.69
N VAL A 127 -3.39 -1.66 15.38
CA VAL A 127 -3.96 -0.36 15.72
C VAL A 127 -4.31 0.36 14.43
N CYS A 128 -5.61 0.56 14.18
CA CYS A 128 -6.08 1.30 13.01
C CYS A 128 -6.42 2.74 13.43
N GLU A 129 -5.51 3.65 13.12
CA GLU A 129 -5.59 5.06 13.50
C GLU A 129 -5.09 5.95 12.34
N PRO A 130 -5.51 7.23 12.26
CA PRO A 130 -4.97 8.15 11.28
C PRO A 130 -3.46 8.33 11.40
N SER A 131 -2.77 8.50 10.25
CA SER A 131 -1.31 8.62 10.15
C SER A 131 -0.71 9.58 11.18
N ARG A 132 -1.32 10.76 11.41
CA ARG A 132 -0.84 11.75 12.39
C ARG A 132 -0.78 11.22 13.81
N ARG A 133 -1.77 10.41 14.22
CA ARG A 133 -1.75 9.78 15.55
C ARG A 133 -0.70 8.71 15.64
N LEU A 134 -0.59 7.88 14.60
CA LEU A 134 0.39 6.80 14.54
C LEU A 134 1.82 7.32 14.62
N ILE A 135 2.13 8.45 13.96
CA ILE A 135 3.45 9.09 14.05
C ILE A 135 3.82 9.38 15.50
N GLY A 136 2.90 9.98 16.28
CA GLY A 136 3.11 10.21 17.70
C GLY A 136 3.25 8.93 18.51
N GLN A 137 2.36 7.95 18.28
CA GLN A 137 2.40 6.66 18.99
C GLN A 137 3.68 5.85 18.72
N VAL A 138 4.24 5.93 17.50
CA VAL A 138 5.54 5.31 17.19
C VAL A 138 6.67 6.05 17.91
N ALA A 139 6.66 7.38 17.92
CA ALA A 139 7.66 8.17 18.63
C ALA A 139 7.64 7.90 20.15
N ASP A 140 6.44 7.73 20.71
CA ASP A 140 6.24 7.41 22.14
C ASP A 140 6.47 5.92 22.46
N GLY A 141 6.74 5.07 21.47
CA GLY A 141 6.94 3.63 21.64
C GLY A 141 5.69 2.84 22.00
N VAL A 142 4.50 3.41 21.82
CA VAL A 142 3.20 2.73 21.99
C VAL A 142 2.92 1.79 20.82
N VAL A 143 3.34 2.21 19.62
CA VAL A 143 3.31 1.42 18.39
C VAL A 143 4.76 1.09 18.01
N ASP A 144 5.05 -0.19 17.81
CA ASP A 144 6.40 -0.65 17.49
C ASP A 144 6.77 -0.37 16.02
N LEU A 145 5.80 -0.55 15.11
CA LEU A 145 5.95 -0.33 13.69
C LEU A 145 4.69 0.34 13.12
N GLY A 146 4.87 1.49 12.47
CA GLY A 146 3.79 2.25 11.83
C GLY A 146 3.93 2.27 10.31
N LEU A 147 2.83 2.07 9.57
CA LEU A 147 2.71 2.46 8.17
C LEU A 147 1.86 3.72 8.11
N VAL A 148 2.39 4.77 7.49
CA VAL A 148 1.71 6.07 7.42
C VAL A 148 1.78 6.63 6.00
N THR A 149 0.86 7.52 5.66
CA THR A 149 0.84 8.21 4.37
C THR A 149 1.80 9.41 4.39
N GLU A 150 2.59 9.55 3.33
CA GLU A 150 3.49 10.70 3.12
C GLU A 150 2.70 12.03 3.18
N GLY A 151 3.32 13.08 3.74
CA GLY A 151 2.67 14.39 3.86
C GLY A 151 1.79 14.58 5.10
N GLU A 152 1.68 13.56 5.96
CA GLU A 152 0.94 13.61 7.22
C GLU A 152 1.81 14.02 8.43
N GLY A 153 3.05 14.45 8.20
CA GLY A 153 3.94 14.96 9.24
C GLY A 153 5.06 14.01 9.66
N ALA A 154 5.23 12.87 9.00
CA ALA A 154 6.41 12.02 9.23
C ALA A 154 7.67 12.74 8.73
N THR A 155 8.64 12.92 9.63
CA THR A 155 9.94 13.55 9.33
C THR A 155 11.06 12.53 9.13
N SER A 156 10.80 11.26 9.41
CA SER A 156 11.73 10.14 9.29
C SER A 156 10.97 8.91 8.79
N GLY A 157 11.69 7.84 8.46
CA GLY A 157 11.12 6.58 8.03
C GLY A 157 11.60 6.15 6.65
N VAL A 158 11.17 4.97 6.23
CA VAL A 158 11.53 4.38 4.95
C VAL A 158 10.30 4.38 4.04
N VAL A 159 10.40 4.94 2.85
CA VAL A 159 9.33 4.84 1.85
C VAL A 159 9.27 3.39 1.38
N VAL A 160 8.17 2.71 1.72
CA VAL A 160 7.92 1.31 1.40
C VAL A 160 7.51 1.16 -0.07
N ARG A 161 6.62 2.05 -0.52
CA ARG A 161 6.08 2.07 -1.88
C ARG A 161 5.48 3.44 -2.19
N ARG A 162 5.47 3.84 -3.45
CA ARG A 162 4.62 4.92 -3.96
C ARG A 162 3.38 4.33 -4.61
N GLU A 163 2.25 4.91 -4.31
CA GLU A 163 0.94 4.41 -4.75
C GLU A 163 0.16 5.54 -5.43
N PRO A 164 -0.36 5.32 -6.65
CA PRO A 164 -1.17 6.31 -7.32
C PRO A 164 -2.48 6.57 -6.57
N LEU A 165 -2.92 7.83 -6.59
CA LEU A 165 -4.24 8.23 -6.12
C LEU A 165 -5.25 8.17 -7.26
N ALA A 166 -6.51 7.92 -6.91
CA ALA A 166 -7.62 7.91 -7.83
C ALA A 166 -8.81 8.69 -7.28
N TRP A 167 -9.50 9.40 -8.19
CA TRP A 167 -10.84 9.87 -7.95
C TRP A 167 -11.81 8.70 -8.11
N ALA A 168 -12.52 8.34 -7.06
CA ALA A 168 -13.41 7.20 -7.04
C ALA A 168 -14.87 7.65 -6.91
N SER A 169 -15.72 7.08 -7.75
CA SER A 169 -17.18 7.30 -7.74
C SER A 169 -17.89 5.96 -7.93
N SER A 170 -19.17 5.91 -7.60
CA SER A 170 -20.01 4.75 -7.94
C SER A 170 -20.13 4.60 -9.45
N ALA A 171 -20.05 3.36 -9.96
CA ALA A 171 -20.35 3.09 -11.36
C ALA A 171 -21.85 3.17 -11.70
N ARG A 172 -22.72 3.15 -10.66
CA ARG A 172 -24.19 3.16 -10.81
C ARG A 172 -24.82 4.55 -10.60
N HIS A 173 -24.05 5.51 -10.08
CA HIS A 173 -24.57 6.81 -9.68
C HIS A 173 -23.66 7.93 -10.22
N GLU A 174 -24.24 9.09 -10.48
CA GLU A 174 -23.55 10.23 -11.10
C GLU A 174 -23.26 11.35 -10.08
N ALA A 175 -22.74 11.00 -8.89
CA ALA A 175 -22.34 12.01 -7.91
C ALA A 175 -21.29 13.00 -8.45
N HIS A 176 -20.43 12.54 -9.36
CA HIS A 176 -19.36 13.30 -10.00
C HIS A 176 -19.87 14.40 -10.95
N GLY A 177 -21.12 14.31 -11.45
CA GLY A 177 -21.75 15.32 -12.31
C GLY A 177 -22.45 16.45 -11.54
N ARG A 178 -22.52 16.40 -10.22
CA ARG A 178 -23.17 17.44 -9.40
C ARG A 178 -22.30 18.68 -9.25
N ASP A 179 -22.92 19.83 -9.08
CA ASP A 179 -22.28 21.08 -8.72
C ASP A 179 -23.01 21.72 -7.53
N PRO A 180 -22.37 21.94 -6.37
CA PRO A 180 -21.00 21.56 -6.06
C PRO A 180 -20.81 20.04 -5.94
N ILE A 181 -19.60 19.55 -6.30
CA ILE A 181 -19.24 18.13 -6.22
C ILE A 181 -19.28 17.69 -4.76
N PRO A 182 -20.09 16.67 -4.42
CA PRO A 182 -20.11 16.14 -3.05
C PRO A 182 -18.88 15.26 -2.82
N LEU A 183 -18.08 15.55 -1.81
CA LEU A 183 -16.90 14.78 -1.43
C LEU A 183 -17.14 13.96 -0.17
N ALA A 184 -16.67 12.71 -0.19
CA ALA A 184 -16.42 11.91 1.00
C ALA A 184 -14.91 12.00 1.32
N ILE A 185 -14.60 12.42 2.53
CA ILE A 185 -13.23 12.66 2.99
C ILE A 185 -12.98 11.95 4.29
N PHE A 186 -11.70 11.61 4.56
CA PHE A 186 -11.34 10.97 5.82
C PHE A 186 -11.55 11.96 6.98
N HIS A 187 -10.60 12.71 7.39
CA HIS A 187 -10.74 13.65 8.50
C HIS A 187 -10.15 15.03 8.15
N THR A 188 -10.36 15.98 9.02
CA THR A 188 -9.78 17.32 8.84
C THR A 188 -8.27 17.26 8.96
N GLY A 189 -7.54 17.78 7.96
CA GLY A 189 -6.08 17.78 7.89
C GLY A 189 -5.48 16.57 7.18
N ASP A 190 -6.30 15.68 6.64
CA ASP A 190 -5.88 14.56 5.81
C ASP A 190 -5.32 15.03 4.45
N VAL A 191 -4.30 14.36 3.96
CA VAL A 191 -3.64 14.69 2.68
C VAL A 191 -4.58 14.48 1.49
N PHE A 192 -5.43 13.45 1.50
CA PHE A 192 -6.41 13.19 0.43
C PHE A 192 -7.44 14.32 0.32
N ARG A 193 -7.92 14.82 1.49
CA ARG A 193 -8.81 15.99 1.51
C ARG A 193 -8.15 17.20 0.87
N ARG A 194 -6.89 17.47 1.21
CA ARG A 194 -6.14 18.58 0.67
C ARG A 194 -6.09 18.49 -0.85
N PHE A 195 -5.67 17.35 -1.40
CA PHE A 195 -5.64 17.14 -2.85
C PHE A 195 -7.02 17.28 -3.47
N ALA A 196 -8.07 16.68 -2.89
CA ALA A 196 -9.42 16.78 -3.44
C ALA A 196 -9.88 18.23 -3.59
N VAL A 197 -9.69 19.04 -2.56
CA VAL A 197 -10.15 20.44 -2.57
C VAL A 197 -9.27 21.31 -3.47
N GLU A 198 -7.95 21.21 -3.36
CA GLU A 198 -7.01 22.04 -4.13
C GLU A 198 -7.10 21.76 -5.64
N GLN A 199 -7.18 20.49 -6.03
CA GLN A 199 -7.21 20.10 -7.44
C GLN A 199 -8.53 20.49 -8.12
N LEU A 200 -9.67 20.36 -7.44
CA LEU A 200 -10.95 20.83 -7.99
C LEU A 200 -11.01 22.36 -8.06
N ALA A 201 -10.52 23.05 -7.05
CA ALA A 201 -10.46 24.52 -7.05
C ALA A 201 -9.58 25.06 -8.19
N ALA A 202 -8.45 24.40 -8.50
CA ALA A 202 -7.58 24.77 -9.61
C ALA A 202 -8.28 24.69 -11.00
N LEU A 203 -9.31 23.84 -11.11
CA LEU A 203 -10.15 23.74 -12.31
C LEU A 203 -11.40 24.61 -12.25
N GLY A 204 -11.55 25.47 -11.23
CA GLY A 204 -12.75 26.29 -11.01
C GLY A 204 -13.99 25.49 -10.66
N ARG A 205 -13.86 24.22 -10.24
CA ARG A 205 -14.99 23.40 -9.83
C ARG A 205 -15.25 23.52 -8.32
N HIS A 206 -16.50 23.75 -7.98
CA HIS A 206 -16.92 23.83 -6.58
C HIS A 206 -17.09 22.46 -5.96
N ALA A 207 -16.61 22.29 -4.74
CA ALA A 207 -16.77 21.07 -3.97
C ALA A 207 -17.41 21.37 -2.60
N ARG A 208 -18.19 20.42 -2.11
CA ARG A 208 -18.72 20.44 -0.73
C ARG A 208 -18.41 19.13 -0.04
N ILE A 209 -18.12 19.18 1.24
CA ILE A 209 -17.98 17.98 2.03
C ILE A 209 -19.37 17.43 2.31
N ALA A 210 -19.66 16.24 1.79
CA ALA A 210 -20.93 15.55 1.99
C ALA A 210 -20.84 14.52 3.14
N VAL A 211 -19.66 13.85 3.26
CA VAL A 211 -19.41 12.84 4.28
C VAL A 211 -17.99 13.02 4.82
N THR A 212 -17.84 12.86 6.13
CA THR A 212 -16.54 12.74 6.80
C THR A 212 -16.53 11.46 7.62
N SER A 213 -15.51 10.63 7.43
CA SER A 213 -15.36 9.37 8.20
C SER A 213 -13.88 9.12 8.50
N PRO A 214 -13.50 8.68 9.69
CA PRO A 214 -12.15 8.22 9.98
C PRO A 214 -11.85 6.85 9.39
N SER A 215 -12.87 6.10 8.96
CA SER A 215 -12.77 4.74 8.43
C SER A 215 -12.98 4.71 6.92
N PHE A 216 -12.17 3.92 6.23
CA PHE A 216 -12.32 3.62 4.81
C PHE A 216 -13.69 2.98 4.51
N ALA A 217 -14.24 2.18 5.42
CA ALA A 217 -15.56 1.59 5.25
C ALA A 217 -16.66 2.66 5.15
N GLY A 218 -16.58 3.74 5.92
CA GLY A 218 -17.52 4.87 5.85
C GLY A 218 -17.39 5.66 4.54
N ILE A 219 -16.16 5.88 4.07
CA ILE A 219 -15.90 6.49 2.75
C ILE A 219 -16.48 5.60 1.64
N ALA A 220 -16.19 4.30 1.71
CA ALA A 220 -16.68 3.33 0.73
C ALA A 220 -18.22 3.30 0.66
N ALA A 221 -18.89 3.28 1.80
CA ALA A 221 -20.35 3.31 1.83
C ALA A 221 -20.93 4.58 1.17
N ALA A 222 -20.30 5.74 1.38
CA ALA A 222 -20.72 6.98 0.74
C ALA A 222 -20.55 6.97 -0.78
N VAL A 223 -19.45 6.38 -1.28
CA VAL A 223 -19.19 6.21 -2.71
C VAL A 223 -20.19 5.20 -3.31
N GLU A 224 -20.36 4.03 -2.71
CA GLU A 224 -21.25 2.96 -3.18
C GLU A 224 -22.72 3.41 -3.23
N ALA A 225 -23.16 4.19 -2.26
CA ALA A 225 -24.49 4.78 -2.22
C ALA A 225 -24.69 5.94 -3.22
N GLY A 226 -23.64 6.35 -3.96
CA GLY A 226 -23.71 7.48 -4.88
C GLY A 226 -23.94 8.83 -4.21
N ILE A 227 -23.57 8.94 -2.94
CA ILE A 227 -23.70 10.18 -2.16
C ILE A 227 -22.56 11.13 -2.47
N ALA A 228 -21.34 10.60 -2.69
CA ALA A 228 -20.14 11.38 -2.85
C ALA A 228 -19.10 10.73 -3.78
N VAL A 229 -18.12 11.57 -4.17
CA VAL A 229 -16.86 11.19 -4.80
C VAL A 229 -15.77 11.20 -3.73
N ALA A 230 -14.79 10.31 -3.81
CA ALA A 230 -13.66 10.27 -2.88
C ALA A 230 -12.32 10.26 -3.62
N VAL A 231 -11.27 10.77 -2.96
CA VAL A 231 -9.87 10.49 -3.33
C VAL A 231 -9.38 9.36 -2.45
N VAL A 232 -8.86 8.31 -3.07
CA VAL A 232 -8.36 7.11 -2.39
C VAL A 232 -7.09 6.61 -3.10
N PHE A 233 -6.33 5.73 -2.47
CA PHE A 233 -5.32 4.96 -3.20
C PHE A 233 -5.98 4.13 -4.31
N GLN A 234 -5.38 4.09 -5.48
CA GLN A 234 -5.94 3.34 -6.61
C GLN A 234 -6.10 1.86 -6.30
N ALA A 235 -5.17 1.28 -5.53
CA ALA A 235 -5.26 -0.12 -5.09
C ALA A 235 -6.43 -0.39 -4.12
N SER A 236 -7.03 0.65 -3.53
CA SER A 236 -8.21 0.53 -2.65
C SER A 236 -9.54 0.67 -3.39
N VAL A 237 -9.51 0.90 -4.71
CA VAL A 237 -10.73 0.98 -5.52
C VAL A 237 -11.42 -0.37 -5.55
N ARG A 238 -12.73 -0.39 -5.26
CA ARG A 238 -13.52 -1.62 -5.13
C ARG A 238 -14.24 -1.98 -6.43
N PRO A 239 -14.60 -3.26 -6.63
CA PRO A 239 -15.51 -3.64 -7.71
C PRO A 239 -16.82 -2.83 -7.65
N GLY A 240 -17.29 -2.37 -8.82
CA GLY A 240 -18.47 -1.49 -8.92
C GLY A 240 -18.18 0.00 -8.69
N TRP A 241 -16.92 0.37 -8.49
CA TRP A 241 -16.49 1.76 -8.54
C TRP A 241 -15.95 2.13 -9.91
N ARG A 242 -16.03 3.41 -10.22
CA ARG A 242 -15.48 4.03 -11.43
C ARG A 242 -14.35 4.97 -11.00
N ILE A 243 -13.21 4.87 -11.67
CA ILE A 243 -12.14 5.84 -11.57
C ILE A 243 -12.45 6.97 -12.54
N LEU A 244 -12.48 8.20 -12.04
CA LEU A 244 -12.73 9.39 -12.83
C LEU A 244 -11.40 9.98 -13.30
N GLY A 245 -11.37 10.49 -14.50
CA GLY A 245 -10.21 11.10 -15.11
C GLY A 245 -10.52 12.42 -15.82
N THR A 246 -9.60 12.87 -16.67
CA THR A 246 -9.70 14.11 -17.41
C THR A 246 -10.92 14.17 -18.34
N ALA A 247 -11.34 13.03 -18.90
CA ALA A 247 -12.55 12.91 -19.69
C ALA A 247 -13.83 13.18 -18.87
N ASP A 248 -13.79 12.98 -17.57
CA ASP A 248 -14.87 13.26 -16.62
C ASP A 248 -14.75 14.66 -15.98
N GLY A 249 -13.74 15.45 -16.39
CA GLY A 249 -13.43 16.76 -15.81
C GLY A 249 -12.76 16.68 -14.45
N PHE A 250 -12.05 15.58 -14.14
CA PHE A 250 -11.26 15.43 -12.92
C PHE A 250 -9.76 15.46 -13.24
N PRO A 251 -8.95 16.22 -12.48
CA PRO A 251 -7.53 16.36 -12.73
C PRO A 251 -6.78 15.10 -12.32
N ALA A 252 -5.60 14.89 -12.92
CA ALA A 252 -4.68 13.85 -12.46
C ALA A 252 -4.24 14.11 -11.01
N LEU A 253 -4.12 13.05 -10.25
CA LEU A 253 -3.63 13.08 -8.87
C LEU A 253 -2.19 12.57 -8.83
N PRO A 254 -1.36 13.04 -7.87
CA PRO A 254 -0.01 12.55 -7.69
C PRO A 254 0.01 11.15 -7.06
N ASP A 255 1.17 10.49 -7.17
CA ASP A 255 1.48 9.33 -6.35
C ASP A 255 1.87 9.78 -4.94
N LEU A 256 1.43 9.03 -3.94
CA LEU A 256 1.83 9.23 -2.56
C LEU A 256 2.71 8.11 -2.04
N GLY A 257 3.73 8.47 -1.26
CA GLY A 257 4.56 7.52 -0.54
C GLY A 257 3.81 6.92 0.65
N ILE A 258 3.99 5.62 0.84
CA ILE A 258 3.66 4.92 2.07
C ILE A 258 4.95 4.77 2.85
N VAL A 259 5.00 5.35 4.05
CA VAL A 259 6.21 5.45 4.87
C VAL A 259 6.10 4.50 6.04
N MET A 260 7.13 3.71 6.26
CA MET A 260 7.27 2.84 7.42
C MET A 260 8.10 3.54 8.50
N LEU A 261 7.54 3.65 9.67
CA LEU A 261 8.16 4.18 10.88
C LEU A 261 8.45 3.04 11.85
N ARG A 262 9.53 3.15 12.61
CA ARG A 262 9.90 2.19 13.66
C ARG A 262 10.13 2.92 14.96
N SER A 263 9.69 2.34 16.06
CA SER A 263 10.03 2.83 17.38
C SER A 263 11.48 2.47 17.75
N ASP A 264 12.09 3.28 18.60
CA ASP A 264 13.46 3.04 19.09
C ASP A 264 13.53 2.02 20.26
N GLN A 265 12.49 1.19 20.42
CA GLN A 265 12.38 0.23 21.51
C GLN A 265 13.35 -0.97 21.36
N PRO A 266 13.78 -1.61 22.47
CA PRO A 266 14.79 -2.68 22.46
C PRO A 266 14.34 -4.01 21.79
N ARG A 267 13.13 -4.11 21.25
CA ARG A 267 12.57 -5.29 20.56
C ARG A 267 12.94 -5.39 19.07
N GLN A 268 14.05 -4.80 18.66
CA GLN A 268 14.42 -4.60 17.25
C GLN A 268 14.36 -5.89 16.41
N GLY A 269 14.79 -7.04 16.93
CA GLY A 269 14.84 -8.28 16.14
C GLY A 269 13.49 -8.74 15.62
N VAL A 270 12.40 -8.62 16.39
CA VAL A 270 11.05 -9.03 15.99
C VAL A 270 10.43 -7.97 15.07
N ILE A 271 10.64 -6.69 15.39
CA ILE A 271 10.19 -5.55 14.57
C ILE A 271 10.83 -5.60 13.18
N ASP A 272 12.15 -5.91 13.10
CA ASP A 272 12.87 -6.05 11.84
C ASP A 272 12.29 -7.15 10.95
N ARG A 273 11.87 -8.29 11.53
CA ARG A 273 11.25 -9.38 10.77
C ARG A 273 9.94 -8.97 10.12
N LEU A 274 9.10 -8.27 10.88
CA LEU A 274 7.84 -7.77 10.33
C LEU A 274 8.06 -6.68 9.29
N ALA A 275 8.97 -5.76 9.55
CA ALA A 275 9.34 -4.72 8.60
C ALA A 275 9.84 -5.30 7.27
N ASP A 276 10.66 -6.34 7.35
CA ASP A 276 11.14 -7.06 6.16
C ASP A 276 9.99 -7.73 5.39
N CYS A 277 9.04 -8.38 6.09
CA CYS A 277 7.86 -8.95 5.44
C CYS A 277 6.99 -7.90 4.74
N ILE A 278 6.86 -6.71 5.33
CA ILE A 278 6.14 -5.59 4.73
C ILE A 278 6.86 -5.10 3.47
N LEU A 279 8.18 -4.89 3.52
CA LEU A 279 8.97 -4.44 2.37
C LEU A 279 8.92 -5.43 1.21
N GLU A 280 8.99 -6.74 1.49
CA GLU A 280 8.85 -7.77 0.45
C GLU A 280 7.45 -7.81 -0.14
N SER A 281 6.43 -7.68 0.70
CA SER A 281 5.04 -7.60 0.23
C SER A 281 4.78 -6.37 -0.64
N ALA A 282 5.44 -5.26 -0.32
CA ALA A 282 5.33 -4.03 -1.09
C ALA A 282 6.05 -4.09 -2.45
N ALA A 283 7.18 -4.80 -2.51
CA ALA A 283 7.95 -5.00 -3.74
C ALA A 283 7.28 -5.99 -4.72
N ALA A 284 6.45 -6.90 -4.22
CA ALA A 284 5.63 -7.75 -5.07
C ALA A 284 4.58 -6.87 -5.76
N ALA A 285 4.64 -6.76 -7.10
CA ALA A 285 3.70 -5.97 -7.89
C ALA A 285 2.26 -6.27 -7.48
N PRO A 286 1.35 -5.29 -7.42
CA PRO A 286 -0.04 -5.57 -7.20
C PRO A 286 -0.50 -6.50 -8.31
N GLU A 287 -1.01 -7.67 -7.94
CA GLU A 287 -1.75 -8.50 -8.86
C GLU A 287 -2.91 -7.63 -9.34
N ALA A 288 -2.87 -7.22 -10.60
CA ALA A 288 -3.88 -6.35 -11.18
C ALA A 288 -5.23 -7.00 -10.90
N ALA A 289 -6.10 -6.32 -10.18
CA ALA A 289 -7.47 -6.77 -10.03
C ALA A 289 -7.99 -7.07 -11.44
N PRO A 290 -8.59 -8.26 -11.70
CA PRO A 290 -9.00 -8.63 -13.03
C PRO A 290 -9.87 -7.51 -13.58
N ALA A 291 -9.45 -6.93 -14.70
CA ALA A 291 -10.21 -5.91 -15.41
C ALA A 291 -11.58 -6.53 -15.73
N THR A 292 -12.60 -6.07 -15.07
CA THR A 292 -13.97 -6.47 -15.37
C THR A 292 -14.22 -6.05 -16.83
N PRO A 293 -14.49 -6.99 -17.75
CA PRO A 293 -14.77 -6.63 -19.14
C PRO A 293 -15.97 -5.66 -19.15
N PRO A 294 -16.00 -4.68 -20.06
CA PRO A 294 -17.11 -3.76 -20.16
C PRO A 294 -18.40 -4.57 -20.34
N THR A 295 -19.33 -4.41 -19.43
CA THR A 295 -20.65 -5.02 -19.51
C THR A 295 -21.27 -4.57 -20.83
N ALA A 296 -21.47 -5.50 -21.74
CA ALA A 296 -22.15 -5.24 -23.00
C ALA A 296 -23.52 -4.62 -22.69
N ALA A 297 -23.82 -3.50 -23.34
CA ALA A 297 -25.13 -2.86 -23.26
C ALA A 297 -26.20 -3.87 -23.65
N PRO A 298 -27.35 -3.91 -22.97
CA PRO A 298 -28.43 -4.81 -23.35
C PRO A 298 -28.88 -4.45 -24.77
N PRO A 299 -29.18 -5.47 -25.63
CA PRO A 299 -29.62 -5.23 -27.00
C PRO A 299 -30.91 -4.41 -26.99
N GLY A 300 -30.90 -3.31 -27.74
CA GLY A 300 -32.03 -2.39 -27.88
C GLY A 300 -33.32 -3.14 -28.25
N GLY A 301 -34.33 -3.00 -27.39
CA GLY A 301 -35.64 -3.54 -27.64
C GLY A 301 -36.24 -2.92 -28.92
N ALA A 302 -36.63 -3.78 -29.84
CA ALA A 302 -37.34 -3.43 -31.08
C ALA A 302 -38.67 -2.69 -30.75
N PRO A 303 -39.11 -1.73 -31.58
CA PRO A 303 -40.34 -0.98 -31.34
C PRO A 303 -41.55 -1.88 -31.50
N GLY A 304 -42.22 -2.18 -30.38
CA GLY A 304 -43.47 -2.94 -30.36
C GLY A 304 -44.60 -2.19 -31.06
N SER A 305 -45.15 -2.86 -32.06
CA SER A 305 -46.34 -2.47 -32.87
C SER A 305 -47.52 -2.09 -31.99
N ARG A 306 -48.04 -0.89 -32.25
CA ARG A 306 -49.33 -0.41 -31.71
C ARG A 306 -50.45 -1.32 -32.20
N ARG A 307 -51.10 -2.08 -31.33
CA ARG A 307 -52.42 -2.66 -31.53
C ARG A 307 -53.48 -1.70 -31.03
N ARG A 308 -54.41 -1.31 -31.94
CA ARG A 308 -55.64 -0.55 -31.67
C ARG A 308 -56.58 -1.33 -30.76
N PRO A 309 -57.36 -0.68 -29.89
CA PRO A 309 -58.46 -1.35 -29.18
C PRO A 309 -59.70 -1.42 -30.08
N ALA A 310 -60.27 -2.62 -30.17
CA ALA A 310 -61.58 -2.83 -30.78
C ALA A 310 -62.69 -2.52 -29.75
N SER A 311 -63.66 -1.76 -30.24
CA SER A 311 -64.96 -1.45 -29.66
C SER A 311 -65.86 -2.67 -29.67
N ALA A 312 -66.66 -2.86 -28.61
CA ALA A 312 -68.08 -3.32 -28.60
C ALA A 312 -68.46 -3.75 -27.17
N ALA A 313 -69.38 -3.21 -26.63
CA ALA A 313 -70.83 -3.12 -26.67
C ALA A 313 -71.44 -3.79 -25.41
N ARG A 314 -72.22 -2.96 -24.71
CA ARG A 314 -73.49 -3.16 -24.00
C ARG A 314 -73.95 -4.56 -23.53
N ALA A 315 -74.28 -4.60 -22.25
CA ALA A 315 -75.63 -5.01 -21.75
C ALA A 315 -75.62 -4.85 -20.18
N ARG A 316 -76.35 -4.04 -19.65
CA ARG A 316 -77.71 -3.93 -19.01
C ARG A 316 -77.95 -5.01 -17.95
N SER A 317 -78.50 -4.42 -16.86
CA SER A 317 -79.39 -5.00 -15.85
C SER A 317 -78.64 -5.69 -14.71
N GLY A 318 -78.94 -5.48 -13.46
CA GLY A 318 -80.09 -4.93 -12.79
C GLY A 318 -79.95 -5.22 -11.28
N ASP A 319 -80.44 -4.30 -10.58
CA ASP A 319 -81.26 -4.48 -9.37
C ASP A 319 -80.72 -5.28 -8.16
N GLY A 320 -80.86 -4.67 -6.98
CA GLY A 320 -81.35 -5.36 -5.83
C GLY A 320 -80.62 -5.21 -4.52
N ARG A 321 -80.90 -4.15 -3.83
CA ARG A 321 -81.20 -4.15 -2.32
C ARG A 321 -80.39 -5.07 -1.42
N GLY A 322 -79.88 -4.41 -0.35
CA GLY A 322 -79.53 -5.03 0.90
C GLY A 322 -78.59 -4.12 1.71
#